data_b47f91f95902a289447cf3b1738f550e
#
_entry.id   b47f91f95902a289447cf3b1738f550e
#
_cell.length_a   1.000
_cell.length_b   1.000
_cell.length_c   1.000
_cell.angle_alpha   90.00
_cell.angle_beta   90.00
_cell.angle_gamma   90.00
#
_symmetry.space_group_name_H-M   'P 1'
#
loop_
_entity.id
_entity.type
_entity.pdbx_description
1 polymer ?
#
loop_
_entity_poly.entity_id
_entity_poly.type
_entity_poly.pdbx_seq_one_letter_code
_entity_poly.pdbx_strand_id
1 'polypeptide(L)'
;MRCGWQRRARRRLGYAVRGLLCAAVLAGCMAHRAAPLRIGMTPWPGNPFLYLAVAKGFFAAEGVQVQLVESGSLGDVLRAFERGEIDGIAGTLADVLEVRERTRRKPRVFMALGTSAGTDVILTRRTLDLGGIEPVADAPEEDEVFDVVALAADVLARRATEAGAMVRAWDRTVAFAAENRTEAEAFMAERAGVGVQELHDALGGVTMLTSHEQRALFTPDGALVAAVDALRTSGGGGDDGSAADCLAPELLARAGGRR
;
A
#
# COMPACT_ATOMS: atom_id res chain seq x y z
N MET A 1 -17.48 -29.72 -65.45
CA MET A 1 -17.78 -28.55 -64.60
C MET A 1 -17.69 -28.81 -63.08
N ARG A 2 -16.65 -29.47 -62.55
CA ARG A 2 -16.58 -29.83 -61.09
C ARG A 2 -15.41 -29.15 -60.36
N CYS A 3 -14.59 -28.36 -60.99
CA CYS A 3 -13.34 -27.82 -60.38
C CYS A 3 -13.47 -26.48 -59.66
N GLY A 4 -14.56 -25.72 -59.90
CA GLY A 4 -14.71 -24.36 -59.34
C GLY A 4 -15.27 -24.31 -57.89
N TRP A 5 -16.05 -25.33 -57.51
CA TRP A 5 -16.72 -25.36 -56.21
C TRP A 5 -15.80 -25.69 -55.03
N GLN A 6 -14.82 -26.58 -55.28
CA GLN A 6 -13.85 -26.97 -54.24
C GLN A 6 -12.88 -25.82 -53.89
N ARG A 7 -12.55 -24.94 -54.85
CA ARG A 7 -11.66 -23.78 -54.57
C ARG A 7 -12.34 -22.70 -53.75
N ARG A 8 -13.65 -22.54 -53.92
CA ARG A 8 -14.45 -21.57 -53.12
C ARG A 8 -14.66 -22.06 -51.69
N ALA A 9 -14.86 -23.36 -51.49
CA ALA A 9 -15.00 -23.97 -50.14
C ALA A 9 -13.74 -23.86 -49.34
N ARG A 10 -12.56 -24.12 -49.96
CA ARG A 10 -11.24 -23.99 -49.26
C ARG A 10 -10.91 -22.53 -48.89
N ARG A 11 -11.30 -21.55 -49.71
CA ARG A 11 -11.11 -20.12 -49.36
C ARG A 11 -12.02 -19.69 -48.19
N ARG A 12 -13.27 -20.13 -48.17
CA ARG A 12 -14.22 -19.84 -47.07
C ARG A 12 -13.77 -20.47 -45.77
N LEU A 13 -13.24 -21.68 -45.80
CA LEU A 13 -12.68 -22.37 -44.63
C LEU A 13 -11.45 -21.63 -44.09
N GLY A 14 -10.57 -21.13 -44.98
CA GLY A 14 -9.39 -20.36 -44.60
C GLY A 14 -9.72 -19.02 -43.95
N TYR A 15 -10.78 -18.34 -44.38
CA TYR A 15 -11.27 -17.10 -43.71
C TYR A 15 -11.93 -17.37 -42.38
N ALA A 16 -12.70 -18.47 -42.26
CA ALA A 16 -13.31 -18.87 -40.99
C ALA A 16 -12.27 -19.25 -39.94
N VAL A 17 -11.22 -19.99 -40.31
CA VAL A 17 -10.11 -20.37 -39.42
C VAL A 17 -9.30 -19.13 -39.01
N ARG A 18 -9.02 -18.19 -39.92
CA ARG A 18 -8.35 -16.94 -39.59
C ARG A 18 -9.21 -16.04 -38.68
N GLY A 19 -10.51 -16.00 -38.91
CA GLY A 19 -11.45 -15.27 -38.03
C GLY A 19 -11.50 -15.86 -36.62
N LEU A 20 -11.50 -17.20 -36.51
CA LEU A 20 -11.46 -17.88 -35.18
C LEU A 20 -10.11 -17.67 -34.46
N LEU A 21 -8.98 -17.69 -35.19
CA LEU A 21 -7.67 -17.40 -34.58
C LEU A 21 -7.59 -15.95 -34.09
N CYS A 22 -8.07 -14.98 -34.89
CA CYS A 22 -8.11 -13.58 -34.46
C CYS A 22 -9.04 -13.37 -33.26
N ALA A 23 -10.21 -14.04 -33.21
CA ALA A 23 -11.11 -13.99 -32.05
C ALA A 23 -10.50 -14.64 -30.81
N ALA A 24 -9.77 -15.75 -30.95
CA ALA A 24 -9.05 -16.40 -29.86
C ALA A 24 -7.90 -15.54 -29.32
N VAL A 25 -7.17 -14.83 -30.20
CA VAL A 25 -6.11 -13.88 -29.80
C VAL A 25 -6.72 -12.66 -29.08
N LEU A 26 -7.86 -12.15 -29.56
CA LEU A 26 -8.55 -11.03 -28.92
C LEU A 26 -9.20 -11.45 -27.58
N ALA A 27 -9.69 -12.66 -27.46
CA ALA A 27 -10.20 -13.22 -26.19
C ALA A 27 -9.06 -13.51 -25.20
N GLY A 28 -7.87 -13.90 -25.65
CA GLY A 28 -6.66 -14.08 -24.83
C GLY A 28 -6.10 -12.76 -24.30
N CYS A 29 -6.36 -11.64 -24.99
CA CYS A 29 -5.96 -10.29 -24.56
C CYS A 29 -6.92 -9.64 -23.55
N MET A 30 -8.07 -10.24 -23.25
CA MET A 30 -8.79 -9.99 -22.00
C MET A 30 -8.02 -10.67 -20.88
N ALA A 31 -6.78 -10.21 -20.64
CA ALA A 31 -5.99 -10.60 -19.49
C ALA A 31 -6.92 -10.54 -18.29
N HIS A 32 -7.06 -11.66 -17.61
CA HIS A 32 -7.81 -11.76 -16.37
C HIS A 32 -7.19 -10.73 -15.42
N ARG A 33 -7.79 -9.51 -15.38
CA ARG A 33 -7.31 -8.48 -14.46
C ARG A 33 -7.48 -9.07 -13.08
N ALA A 34 -6.36 -9.31 -12.42
CA ALA A 34 -6.39 -9.76 -11.04
C ALA A 34 -7.29 -8.81 -10.25
N ALA A 35 -8.08 -9.35 -9.33
CA ALA A 35 -8.88 -8.52 -8.44
C ALA A 35 -7.98 -7.49 -7.72
N PRO A 36 -8.45 -6.27 -7.46
CA PRO A 36 -7.64 -5.26 -6.80
C PRO A 36 -7.11 -5.76 -5.45
N LEU A 37 -5.91 -5.34 -5.08
CA LEU A 37 -5.41 -5.46 -3.71
C LEU A 37 -6.21 -4.49 -2.84
N ARG A 38 -6.92 -5.01 -1.86
CA ARG A 38 -7.73 -4.23 -0.93
C ARG A 38 -6.88 -3.91 0.29
N ILE A 39 -6.56 -2.64 0.47
CA ILE A 39 -5.73 -2.14 1.58
C ILE A 39 -6.62 -1.40 2.55
N GLY A 40 -6.80 -1.96 3.75
CA GLY A 40 -7.52 -1.33 4.84
C GLY A 40 -6.68 -0.30 5.56
N MET A 41 -7.29 0.78 6.01
CA MET A 41 -6.62 1.83 6.76
C MET A 41 -7.61 2.64 7.61
N THR A 42 -7.09 3.30 8.62
CA THR A 42 -7.80 4.34 9.37
C THR A 42 -7.45 5.73 8.80
N PRO A 43 -8.25 6.79 9.07
CA PRO A 43 -7.87 8.15 8.70
C PRO A 43 -6.54 8.53 9.36
N TRP A 44 -5.56 8.93 8.53
CA TRP A 44 -4.24 9.41 8.99
C TRP A 44 -3.66 10.40 7.96
N PRO A 45 -2.88 11.45 8.38
CA PRO A 45 -2.38 12.50 7.49
C PRO A 45 -1.54 12.05 6.29
N GLY A 46 -0.83 10.92 6.40
CA GLY A 46 -0.05 10.36 5.29
C GLY A 46 -0.87 9.55 4.28
N ASN A 47 -2.08 9.11 4.63
CA ASN A 47 -2.96 8.34 3.75
C ASN A 47 -3.31 9.06 2.44
N PRO A 48 -3.49 10.41 2.39
CA PRO A 48 -3.72 11.12 1.16
C PRO A 48 -2.71 10.85 0.04
N PHE A 49 -1.45 10.49 0.35
CA PHE A 49 -0.47 10.06 -0.66
C PHE A 49 -0.88 8.75 -1.36
N LEU A 50 -1.46 7.79 -0.64
CA LEU A 50 -1.99 6.57 -1.26
C LEU A 50 -3.18 6.88 -2.18
N TYR A 51 -4.05 7.80 -1.77
CA TYR A 51 -5.15 8.28 -2.62
C TYR A 51 -4.63 9.04 -3.84
N LEU A 52 -3.56 9.83 -3.69
CA LEU A 52 -2.89 10.50 -4.81
C LEU A 52 -2.37 9.47 -5.82
N ALA A 53 -1.74 8.39 -5.35
CA ALA A 53 -1.26 7.30 -6.19
C ALA A 53 -2.40 6.63 -6.99
N VAL A 54 -3.56 6.43 -6.36
CA VAL A 54 -4.77 5.90 -7.03
C VAL A 54 -5.29 6.90 -8.07
N ALA A 55 -5.48 8.17 -7.68
CA ALA A 55 -6.05 9.21 -8.54
C ALA A 55 -5.17 9.52 -9.76
N LYS A 56 -3.85 9.51 -9.59
CA LYS A 56 -2.88 9.69 -10.69
C LYS A 56 -2.67 8.42 -11.52
N GLY A 57 -3.28 7.30 -11.13
CA GLY A 57 -3.17 6.04 -11.85
C GLY A 57 -1.79 5.40 -11.77
N PHE A 58 -0.96 5.75 -10.79
CA PHE A 58 0.41 5.22 -10.68
C PHE A 58 0.41 3.72 -10.39
N PHE A 59 -0.51 3.22 -9.57
CA PHE A 59 -0.67 1.78 -9.36
C PHE A 59 -1.04 1.05 -10.66
N ALA A 60 -2.03 1.58 -11.40
CA ALA A 60 -2.45 0.99 -12.66
C ALA A 60 -1.35 0.99 -13.73
N ALA A 61 -0.53 2.06 -13.78
CA ALA A 61 0.61 2.18 -14.69
C ALA A 61 1.71 1.15 -14.39
N GLU A 62 1.84 0.72 -13.12
CA GLU A 62 2.75 -0.36 -12.71
C GLU A 62 2.12 -1.76 -12.82
N GLY A 63 0.87 -1.85 -13.29
CA GLY A 63 0.19 -3.12 -13.54
C GLY A 63 -0.49 -3.72 -12.32
N VAL A 64 -0.71 -2.96 -11.25
CA VAL A 64 -1.46 -3.38 -10.07
C VAL A 64 -2.72 -2.53 -9.89
N GLN A 65 -3.82 -3.18 -9.51
CA GLN A 65 -5.03 -2.48 -9.09
C GLN A 65 -5.07 -2.45 -7.56
N VAL A 66 -5.25 -1.28 -6.98
CA VAL A 66 -5.34 -1.08 -5.53
C VAL A 66 -6.69 -0.44 -5.20
N GLN A 67 -7.36 -1.00 -4.22
CA GLN A 67 -8.56 -0.44 -3.62
C GLN A 67 -8.25 -0.09 -2.16
N LEU A 68 -8.37 1.18 -1.83
CA LEU A 68 -8.23 1.66 -0.47
C LEU A 68 -9.56 1.55 0.25
N VAL A 69 -9.57 0.92 1.43
CA VAL A 69 -10.75 0.67 2.26
C VAL A 69 -10.55 1.38 3.60
N GLU A 70 -11.15 2.56 3.72
CA GLU A 70 -11.06 3.35 4.93
C GLU A 70 -12.09 2.89 5.96
N SER A 71 -11.68 2.74 7.21
CA SER A 71 -12.48 2.31 8.34
C SER A 71 -12.36 3.30 9.48
N GLY A 72 -13.42 3.45 10.25
CA GLY A 72 -13.45 4.43 11.36
C GLY A 72 -12.58 4.06 12.57
N SER A 73 -12.10 2.81 12.66
CA SER A 73 -11.26 2.35 13.76
C SER A 73 -10.33 1.20 13.35
N LEU A 74 -9.21 1.05 14.07
CA LEU A 74 -8.30 -0.10 13.92
C LEU A 74 -9.03 -1.43 14.17
N GLY A 75 -9.98 -1.46 15.10
CA GLY A 75 -10.79 -2.66 15.37
C GLY A 75 -11.63 -3.09 14.16
N ASP A 76 -12.13 -2.15 13.34
CA ASP A 76 -12.84 -2.47 12.10
C ASP A 76 -11.87 -3.01 11.04
N VAL A 77 -10.70 -2.40 10.90
CA VAL A 77 -9.62 -2.88 10.02
C VAL A 77 -9.22 -4.30 10.40
N LEU A 78 -8.99 -4.58 11.68
CA LEU A 78 -8.64 -5.90 12.19
C LEU A 78 -9.70 -6.94 11.84
N ARG A 79 -10.98 -6.63 12.08
CA ARG A 79 -12.09 -7.55 11.75
C ARG A 79 -12.19 -7.81 10.24
N ALA A 80 -12.06 -6.78 9.41
CA ALA A 80 -12.09 -6.91 7.96
C ALA A 80 -10.88 -7.73 7.44
N PHE A 81 -9.70 -7.51 8.03
CA PHE A 81 -8.51 -8.27 7.70
C PHE A 81 -8.65 -9.75 8.08
N GLU A 82 -9.14 -10.06 9.26
CA GLU A 82 -9.34 -11.42 9.75
C GLU A 82 -10.33 -12.19 8.85
N ARG A 83 -11.43 -11.55 8.45
CA ARG A 83 -12.42 -12.14 7.53
C ARG A 83 -11.96 -12.24 6.07
N GLY A 84 -10.79 -11.68 5.72
CA GLY A 84 -10.28 -11.65 4.35
C GLY A 84 -11.04 -10.67 3.44
N GLU A 85 -11.73 -9.70 4.01
CA GLU A 85 -12.41 -8.63 3.26
C GLU A 85 -11.42 -7.61 2.73
N ILE A 86 -10.25 -7.48 3.38
CA ILE A 86 -9.09 -6.74 2.91
C ILE A 86 -7.87 -7.68 2.83
N ASP A 87 -6.92 -7.34 1.97
CA ASP A 87 -5.74 -8.13 1.67
C ASP A 87 -4.51 -7.67 2.44
N GLY A 88 -4.51 -6.41 2.84
CA GLY A 88 -3.43 -5.75 3.57
C GLY A 88 -3.91 -4.56 4.37
N ILE A 89 -2.96 -3.90 5.03
CA ILE A 89 -3.18 -2.79 5.95
C ILE A 89 -2.14 -1.72 5.67
N ALA A 90 -2.58 -0.46 5.64
CA ALA A 90 -1.73 0.72 5.75
C ALA A 90 -2.02 1.39 7.10
N GLY A 91 -0.98 1.66 7.87
CA GLY A 91 -1.07 2.25 9.21
C GLY A 91 0.30 2.31 9.86
N THR A 92 0.34 2.57 11.16
CA THR A 92 1.61 2.56 11.90
C THR A 92 2.16 1.14 12.03
N LEU A 93 3.47 1.02 12.23
CA LEU A 93 4.09 -0.27 12.51
C LEU A 93 3.44 -0.94 13.74
N ALA A 94 3.10 -0.17 14.77
CA ALA A 94 2.43 -0.68 15.96
C ALA A 94 1.06 -1.29 15.63
N ASP A 95 0.23 -0.61 14.81
CA ASP A 95 -1.07 -1.13 14.36
C ASP A 95 -0.91 -2.46 13.62
N VAL A 96 0.07 -2.55 12.72
CA VAL A 96 0.33 -3.78 11.94
C VAL A 96 0.76 -4.93 12.85
N LEU A 97 1.61 -4.66 13.84
CA LEU A 97 2.04 -5.67 14.81
C LEU A 97 0.88 -6.12 15.69
N GLU A 98 0.02 -5.21 16.16
CA GLU A 98 -1.19 -5.56 16.91
C GLU A 98 -2.11 -6.49 16.09
N VAL A 99 -2.35 -6.15 14.80
CA VAL A 99 -3.14 -7.03 13.92
C VAL A 99 -2.45 -8.37 13.73
N ARG A 100 -1.12 -8.38 13.60
CA ARG A 100 -0.34 -9.63 13.44
C ARG A 100 -0.50 -10.55 14.65
N GLU A 101 -0.47 -10.02 15.83
CA GLU A 101 -0.65 -10.82 17.07
C GLU A 101 -2.05 -11.42 17.18
N ARG A 102 -3.06 -10.65 16.79
CA ARG A 102 -4.49 -11.02 16.96
C ARG A 102 -5.06 -11.87 15.84
N THR A 103 -4.38 -11.98 14.69
CA THR A 103 -4.91 -12.71 13.53
C THR A 103 -4.01 -13.85 13.07
N ARG A 104 -4.62 -14.88 12.47
CA ARG A 104 -3.90 -16.00 11.88
C ARG A 104 -3.29 -15.66 10.50
N ARG A 105 -3.70 -14.56 9.90
CA ARG A 105 -3.25 -14.15 8.55
C ARG A 105 -1.86 -13.50 8.55
N LYS A 106 -1.30 -13.22 9.73
CA LYS A 106 0.07 -12.78 9.98
C LYS A 106 0.58 -11.79 8.92
N PRO A 107 0.14 -10.52 8.94
CA PRO A 107 0.61 -9.54 7.99
C PRO A 107 2.13 -9.38 8.05
N ARG A 108 2.76 -9.13 6.88
CA ARG A 108 4.19 -8.81 6.75
C ARG A 108 4.34 -7.45 6.09
N VAL A 109 5.13 -6.59 6.70
CA VAL A 109 5.46 -5.27 6.18
C VAL A 109 6.40 -5.41 4.99
N PHE A 110 6.04 -4.81 3.86
CA PHE A 110 6.86 -4.84 2.64
C PHE A 110 7.25 -3.45 2.13
N MET A 111 6.67 -2.40 2.69
CA MET A 111 6.94 -1.02 2.31
C MET A 111 6.75 -0.11 3.53
N ALA A 112 7.70 0.80 3.77
CA ALA A 112 7.55 1.92 4.67
C ALA A 112 7.13 3.15 3.85
N LEU A 113 6.03 3.78 4.21
CA LEU A 113 5.55 4.98 3.52
C LEU A 113 6.33 6.21 3.93
N GLY A 114 6.57 6.33 5.23
CA GLY A 114 7.23 7.47 5.81
C GLY A 114 7.57 7.25 7.27
N THR A 115 8.19 8.26 7.84
CA THR A 115 8.47 8.37 9.27
C THR A 115 7.97 9.71 9.78
N SER A 116 7.54 9.72 11.03
CA SER A 116 7.25 10.95 11.77
C SER A 116 8.07 10.97 13.04
N ALA A 117 8.74 12.10 13.32
CA ALA A 117 9.47 12.31 14.57
C ALA A 117 8.58 13.10 15.53
N GLY A 118 8.22 12.47 16.65
CA GLY A 118 7.78 13.19 17.86
C GLY A 118 6.47 13.97 17.81
N THR A 119 5.65 13.82 16.78
CA THR A 119 4.33 14.50 16.71
C THR A 119 3.26 13.54 16.24
N ASP A 120 2.55 12.93 17.17
CA ASP A 120 1.20 12.46 16.89
C ASP A 120 0.34 13.68 16.54
N VAL A 121 0.33 14.07 15.28
CA VAL A 121 -0.57 15.10 14.78
C VAL A 121 -1.94 14.45 14.67
N ILE A 122 -2.69 14.47 15.75
CA ILE A 122 -4.11 14.15 15.74
C ILE A 122 -4.80 15.27 14.96
N LEU A 123 -5.07 15.08 13.68
CA LEU A 123 -6.02 15.89 12.93
C LEU A 123 -7.42 15.58 13.45
N THR A 124 -7.79 16.16 14.59
CA THR A 124 -9.17 16.14 15.05
C THR A 124 -9.95 17.22 14.30
N ARG A 125 -11.02 16.81 13.60
CA ARG A 125 -12.07 17.77 13.26
C ARG A 125 -12.45 18.54 14.53
N ARG A 126 -12.35 19.83 14.48
CA ARG A 126 -12.56 20.83 15.53
C ARG A 126 -13.98 20.89 16.10
N THR A 127 -14.61 19.76 16.40
CA THR A 127 -15.99 19.70 16.95
C THR A 127 -16.17 18.65 18.06
N LEU A 128 -15.10 18.12 18.62
CA LEU A 128 -15.19 17.42 19.89
C LEU A 128 -14.48 18.28 20.93
N ASP A 129 -15.29 19.05 21.68
CA ASP A 129 -14.88 19.62 22.95
C ASP A 129 -14.63 18.45 23.92
N LEU A 130 -13.45 17.90 23.83
CA LEU A 130 -12.93 16.90 24.80
C LEU A 130 -12.39 17.71 25.99
N GLY A 131 -13.33 18.22 26.82
CA GLY A 131 -13.00 18.96 28.01
C GLY A 131 -11.81 18.36 28.76
N GLY A 132 -10.67 19.05 28.70
CA GLY A 132 -9.59 18.89 29.68
C GLY A 132 -8.67 17.69 29.51
N ILE A 133 -8.44 17.15 28.32
CA ILE A 133 -7.31 16.27 28.06
C ILE A 133 -6.10 17.17 27.76
N GLU A 134 -5.26 17.38 28.77
CA GLU A 134 -3.94 17.97 28.57
C GLU A 134 -3.13 17.05 27.65
N PRO A 135 -2.34 17.59 26.70
CA PRO A 135 -1.35 16.79 25.97
C PRO A 135 -0.48 16.05 26.99
N VAL A 136 -0.30 14.76 26.84
CA VAL A 136 0.66 14.00 27.66
C VAL A 136 2.03 14.58 27.32
N ALA A 137 2.56 15.43 28.17
CA ALA A 137 3.76 16.22 27.97
C ALA A 137 5.07 15.41 28.06
N ASP A 138 5.00 14.09 28.20
CA ASP A 138 6.15 13.21 28.42
C ASP A 138 6.16 11.99 27.47
N ALA A 139 5.71 12.15 26.21
CA ALA A 139 6.12 11.19 25.19
C ALA A 139 7.62 11.44 24.93
N PRO A 140 8.50 10.41 25.02
CA PRO A 140 9.92 10.61 24.73
C PRO A 140 10.04 11.14 23.31
N GLU A 141 10.79 12.24 23.14
CA GLU A 141 10.99 12.95 21.87
C GLU A 141 11.78 12.14 20.82
N GLU A 142 12.05 10.85 21.04
CA GLU A 142 13.00 10.05 20.25
C GLU A 142 12.39 8.86 19.53
N ASP A 143 11.12 8.51 19.69
CA ASP A 143 10.57 7.36 19.02
C ASP A 143 10.02 7.73 17.63
N GLU A 144 10.83 7.42 16.62
CA GLU A 144 10.43 7.52 15.21
C GLU A 144 9.25 6.58 14.93
N VAL A 145 8.10 7.13 14.55
CA VAL A 145 6.92 6.35 14.15
C VAL A 145 7.03 6.01 12.67
N PHE A 146 6.98 4.72 12.36
CA PHE A 146 6.98 4.23 10.97
C PHE A 146 5.56 3.99 10.49
N ASP A 147 5.22 4.62 9.36
CA ASP A 147 4.02 4.32 8.61
C ASP A 147 4.33 3.30 7.53
N VAL A 148 3.58 2.23 7.50
CA VAL A 148 3.92 1.05 6.71
C VAL A 148 2.73 0.50 5.94
N VAL A 149 3.01 -0.30 4.91
CA VAL A 149 2.03 -1.16 4.27
C VAL A 149 2.43 -2.62 4.46
N ALA A 150 1.48 -3.40 4.94
CA ALA A 150 1.63 -4.83 5.14
C ALA A 150 0.57 -5.60 4.36
N LEU A 151 0.91 -6.76 3.84
CA LEU A 151 -0.03 -7.72 3.25
C LEU A 151 -0.10 -8.98 4.10
N ALA A 152 -1.26 -9.64 4.11
CA ALA A 152 -1.38 -10.97 4.68
C ALA A 152 -0.33 -11.91 4.08
N ALA A 153 0.30 -12.75 4.90
CA ALA A 153 1.41 -13.60 4.47
C ALA A 153 1.05 -14.47 3.24
N ASP A 154 -0.16 -15.01 3.21
CA ASP A 154 -0.68 -15.82 2.11
C ASP A 154 -0.91 -15.00 0.83
N VAL A 155 -1.37 -13.75 0.96
CA VAL A 155 -1.54 -12.81 -0.16
C VAL A 155 -0.16 -12.43 -0.70
N LEU A 156 0.77 -12.09 0.16
CA LEU A 156 2.13 -11.71 -0.21
C LEU A 156 2.84 -12.83 -1.00
N ALA A 157 2.68 -14.08 -0.56
CA ALA A 157 3.24 -15.24 -1.25
C ALA A 157 2.68 -15.40 -2.68
N ARG A 158 1.39 -15.16 -2.90
CA ARG A 158 0.75 -15.31 -4.20
C ARG A 158 0.90 -14.07 -5.10
N ARG A 159 1.00 -12.87 -4.52
CA ARG A 159 0.93 -11.59 -5.21
C ARG A 159 2.20 -10.73 -5.04
N ALA A 160 3.36 -11.36 -4.85
CA ALA A 160 4.63 -10.68 -4.64
C ALA A 160 5.02 -9.71 -5.79
N THR A 161 4.65 -10.04 -7.03
CA THR A 161 4.89 -9.17 -8.20
C THR A 161 4.08 -7.87 -8.10
N GLU A 162 2.84 -7.96 -7.64
CA GLU A 162 1.96 -6.80 -7.47
C GLU A 162 2.38 -5.96 -6.27
N ALA A 163 2.84 -6.57 -5.19
CA ALA A 163 3.43 -5.85 -4.06
C ALA A 163 4.68 -5.06 -4.50
N GLY A 164 5.57 -5.66 -5.31
CA GLY A 164 6.70 -4.93 -5.92
C GLY A 164 6.26 -3.80 -6.87
N ALA A 165 5.13 -3.96 -7.56
CA ALA A 165 4.55 -2.90 -8.38
C ALA A 165 4.00 -1.75 -7.53
N MET A 166 3.43 -2.04 -6.35
CA MET A 166 3.02 -1.01 -5.39
C MET A 166 4.20 -0.15 -4.93
N VAL A 167 5.35 -0.77 -4.66
CA VAL A 167 6.57 -0.03 -4.25
C VAL A 167 7.01 0.93 -5.35
N ARG A 168 7.03 0.49 -6.62
CA ARG A 168 7.39 1.39 -7.74
C ARG A 168 6.37 2.52 -7.96
N ALA A 169 5.08 2.22 -7.80
CA ALA A 169 4.04 3.23 -7.86
C ALA A 169 4.18 4.26 -6.73
N TRP A 170 4.60 3.81 -5.56
CA TRP A 170 4.90 4.68 -4.43
C TRP A 170 6.05 5.64 -4.74
N ASP A 171 7.17 5.15 -5.28
CA ASP A 171 8.28 6.01 -5.70
C ASP A 171 7.83 7.12 -6.66
N ARG A 172 6.95 6.77 -7.62
CA ARG A 172 6.35 7.76 -8.54
C ARG A 172 5.47 8.76 -7.82
N THR A 173 4.77 8.32 -6.78
CA THR A 173 3.89 9.21 -5.99
C THR A 173 4.71 10.22 -5.22
N VAL A 174 5.76 9.78 -4.53
CA VAL A 174 6.67 10.67 -3.79
C VAL A 174 7.35 11.66 -4.72
N ALA A 175 7.87 11.19 -5.86
CA ALA A 175 8.47 12.05 -6.87
C ALA A 175 7.47 13.08 -7.42
N PHE A 176 6.26 12.65 -7.79
CA PHE A 176 5.22 13.56 -8.27
C PHE A 176 4.87 14.63 -7.23
N ALA A 177 4.70 14.24 -5.97
CA ALA A 177 4.36 15.18 -4.91
C ALA A 177 5.47 16.20 -4.67
N ALA A 178 6.73 15.80 -4.81
CA ALA A 178 7.87 16.72 -4.70
C ALA A 178 7.95 17.71 -5.90
N GLU A 179 7.73 17.20 -7.12
CA GLU A 179 7.82 18.00 -8.36
C GLU A 179 6.58 18.89 -8.58
N ASN A 180 5.41 18.46 -8.10
CA ASN A 180 4.12 19.13 -8.33
C ASN A 180 3.43 19.46 -7.00
N ARG A 181 4.17 20.04 -6.07
CA ARG A 181 3.77 20.25 -4.67
C ARG A 181 2.38 20.89 -4.54
N THR A 182 2.14 22.00 -5.22
CA THR A 182 0.87 22.74 -5.14
C THR A 182 -0.33 21.87 -5.56
N GLU A 183 -0.19 21.10 -6.63
CA GLU A 183 -1.24 20.20 -7.11
C GLU A 183 -1.46 19.02 -6.14
N ALA A 184 -0.38 18.45 -5.66
CA ALA A 184 -0.43 17.33 -4.73
C ALA A 184 -1.05 17.73 -3.38
N GLU A 185 -0.61 18.86 -2.80
CA GLU A 185 -1.15 19.35 -1.54
C GLU A 185 -2.63 19.76 -1.67
N ALA A 186 -3.03 20.41 -2.76
CA ALA A 186 -4.44 20.75 -3.01
C ALA A 186 -5.32 19.48 -3.07
N PHE A 187 -4.91 18.47 -3.82
CA PHE A 187 -5.63 17.19 -3.89
C PHE A 187 -5.71 16.49 -2.52
N MET A 188 -4.60 16.44 -1.81
CA MET A 188 -4.53 15.77 -0.51
C MET A 188 -5.34 16.48 0.56
N ALA A 189 -5.34 17.81 0.57
CA ALA A 189 -6.13 18.64 1.48
C ALA A 189 -7.64 18.45 1.24
N GLU A 190 -8.06 18.48 -0.04
CA GLU A 190 -9.45 18.19 -0.43
C GLU A 190 -9.88 16.79 0.04
N ARG A 191 -9.02 15.78 -0.19
CA ARG A 191 -9.29 14.40 0.22
C ARG A 191 -9.37 14.22 1.73
N ALA A 192 -8.52 14.92 2.48
CA ALA A 192 -8.52 14.90 3.95
C ALA A 192 -9.65 15.77 4.54
N GLY A 193 -10.26 16.67 3.77
CA GLY A 193 -11.29 17.60 4.22
C GLY A 193 -10.74 18.72 5.11
N VAL A 194 -9.48 19.11 4.90
CA VAL A 194 -8.75 20.16 5.65
C VAL A 194 -8.29 21.29 4.72
N GLY A 195 -7.82 22.39 5.27
CA GLY A 195 -7.19 23.46 4.50
C GLY A 195 -5.80 23.04 3.97
N VAL A 196 -5.38 23.61 2.82
CA VAL A 196 -4.04 23.32 2.25
C VAL A 196 -2.93 23.67 3.23
N GLN A 197 -3.04 24.81 3.91
CA GLN A 197 -2.04 25.21 4.92
C GLN A 197 -2.03 24.27 6.12
N GLU A 198 -3.18 23.83 6.57
CA GLU A 198 -3.31 22.86 7.67
C GLU A 198 -2.68 21.51 7.30
N LEU A 199 -2.90 21.03 6.08
CA LEU A 199 -2.22 19.83 5.56
C LEU A 199 -0.71 20.05 5.49
N HIS A 200 -0.27 21.20 4.96
CA HIS A 200 1.15 21.52 4.84
C HIS A 200 1.85 21.50 6.20
N ASP A 201 1.23 22.12 7.21
CA ASP A 201 1.76 22.14 8.58
C ASP A 201 1.80 20.73 9.20
N ALA A 202 0.75 19.93 8.96
CA ALA A 202 0.69 18.54 9.41
C ALA A 202 1.76 17.64 8.75
N LEU A 203 2.08 17.89 7.49
CA LEU A 203 3.12 17.14 6.77
C LEU A 203 4.55 17.63 7.12
N GLY A 204 4.69 18.77 7.78
CA GLY A 204 6.00 19.32 8.15
C GLY A 204 6.83 18.44 9.09
N GLY A 205 6.17 17.55 9.86
CA GLY A 205 6.81 16.57 10.73
C GLY A 205 6.94 15.17 10.11
N VAL A 206 6.53 14.98 8.84
CA VAL A 206 6.47 13.67 8.18
C VAL A 206 7.48 13.62 7.04
N THR A 207 8.33 12.60 7.01
CA THR A 207 9.25 12.33 5.91
C THR A 207 8.74 11.16 5.09
N MET A 208 8.35 11.40 3.83
CA MET A 208 7.96 10.34 2.90
C MET A 208 9.20 9.66 2.31
N LEU A 209 9.22 8.32 2.32
CA LEU A 209 10.38 7.52 1.98
C LEU A 209 10.25 6.88 0.60
N THR A 210 11.24 7.09 -0.26
CA THR A 210 11.38 6.33 -1.51
C THR A 210 11.85 4.90 -1.23
N SER A 211 11.67 3.99 -2.19
CA SER A 211 12.17 2.60 -2.07
C SER A 211 13.69 2.52 -1.88
N HIS A 212 14.43 3.53 -2.33
CA HIS A 212 15.86 3.62 -2.13
C HIS A 212 16.20 3.86 -0.65
N GLU A 213 15.53 4.82 -0.03
CA GLU A 213 15.71 5.16 1.39
C GLU A 213 15.24 4.03 2.31
N GLN A 214 14.13 3.40 1.97
CA GLN A 214 13.57 2.28 2.73
C GLN A 214 14.54 1.09 2.85
N ARG A 215 15.41 0.84 1.86
CA ARG A 215 16.31 -0.33 1.88
C ARG A 215 17.17 -0.41 3.13
N ALA A 216 17.69 0.74 3.59
CA ALA A 216 18.48 0.79 4.80
C ALA A 216 17.68 0.42 6.06
N LEU A 217 16.39 0.77 6.09
CA LEU A 217 15.50 0.47 7.21
C LEU A 217 15.22 -1.03 7.38
N PHE A 218 15.21 -1.78 6.27
CA PHE A 218 14.91 -3.22 6.24
C PHE A 218 16.16 -4.11 6.36
N THR A 219 17.36 -3.55 6.54
CA THR A 219 18.55 -4.35 6.83
C THR A 219 18.50 -4.93 8.24
N PRO A 220 19.26 -5.99 8.56
CA PRO A 220 19.29 -6.56 9.92
C PRO A 220 19.55 -5.54 11.02
N ASP A 221 20.39 -4.54 10.75
CA ASP A 221 20.72 -3.44 11.68
C ASP A 221 19.89 -2.17 11.40
N GLY A 222 18.83 -2.27 10.61
CA GLY A 222 17.99 -1.14 10.19
C GLY A 222 17.03 -0.69 11.28
N ALA A 223 16.68 0.61 11.25
CA ALA A 223 15.81 1.20 12.27
C ALA A 223 14.41 0.55 12.33
N LEU A 224 13.84 0.12 11.19
CA LEU A 224 12.55 -0.57 11.18
C LEU A 224 12.62 -1.94 11.87
N VAL A 225 13.74 -2.67 11.72
CA VAL A 225 13.96 -3.95 12.41
C VAL A 225 14.07 -3.72 13.91
N ALA A 226 14.86 -2.71 14.33
CA ALA A 226 14.97 -2.33 15.73
C ALA A 226 13.64 -1.90 16.34
N ALA A 227 12.82 -1.14 15.59
CA ALA A 227 11.48 -0.73 16.02
C ALA A 227 10.53 -1.94 16.20
N VAL A 228 10.57 -2.94 15.30
CA VAL A 228 9.80 -4.18 15.46
C VAL A 228 10.21 -4.89 16.76
N ASP A 229 11.50 -5.02 17.04
CA ASP A 229 12.00 -5.70 18.24
C ASP A 229 11.61 -4.92 19.51
N ALA A 230 11.73 -3.59 19.49
CA ALA A 230 11.34 -2.74 20.62
C ALA A 230 9.83 -2.85 20.93
N LEU A 231 8.97 -2.72 19.92
CA LEU A 231 7.52 -2.80 20.08
C LEU A 231 7.08 -4.20 20.58
N ARG A 232 7.71 -5.26 20.12
CA ARG A 232 7.42 -6.62 20.59
C ARG A 232 7.85 -6.84 22.04
N THR A 233 8.97 -6.24 22.45
CA THR A 233 9.46 -6.35 23.83
C THR A 233 8.55 -5.57 24.79
N SER A 234 8.10 -4.39 24.43
CA SER A 234 7.24 -3.53 25.26
C SER A 234 5.78 -4.01 25.31
N GLY A 235 5.26 -4.63 24.24
CA GLY A 235 3.89 -5.09 24.15
C GLY A 235 3.58 -6.41 24.90
N GLY A 236 4.58 -7.08 25.48
CA GLY A 236 4.40 -8.38 26.14
C GLY A 236 3.96 -9.48 25.16
N GLY A 237 4.18 -9.30 23.87
CA GLY A 237 3.67 -10.14 22.79
C GLY A 237 4.23 -11.56 22.82
N GLY A 238 3.33 -12.53 22.78
CA GLY A 238 3.62 -13.97 22.79
C GLY A 238 3.92 -14.58 21.43
N ASP A 239 4.24 -13.81 20.40
CA ASP A 239 4.66 -14.38 19.09
C ASP A 239 6.16 -14.67 19.13
N ASP A 240 6.53 -15.95 19.13
CA ASP A 240 7.92 -16.44 19.17
C ASP A 240 8.71 -16.16 17.86
N GLY A 241 8.11 -15.48 16.88
CA GLY A 241 8.76 -15.12 15.60
C GLY A 241 9.82 -14.03 15.76
N SER A 242 10.76 -13.97 14.83
CA SER A 242 11.77 -12.90 14.75
C SER A 242 11.20 -11.64 14.06
N ALA A 243 11.90 -10.49 14.16
CA ALA A 243 11.57 -9.30 13.34
C ALA A 243 11.52 -9.63 11.84
N ALA A 244 12.37 -10.56 11.37
CA ALA A 244 12.38 -11.02 9.99
C ALA A 244 11.05 -11.66 9.54
N ASP A 245 10.29 -12.26 10.46
CA ASP A 245 8.98 -12.84 10.15
C ASP A 245 7.91 -11.76 9.93
N CYS A 246 8.12 -10.57 10.47
CA CYS A 246 7.24 -9.42 10.34
C CYS A 246 7.48 -8.61 9.06
N LEU A 247 8.66 -8.76 8.45
CA LEU A 247 9.13 -7.93 7.33
C LEU A 247 9.32 -8.76 6.05
N ALA A 248 9.25 -8.10 4.89
CA ALA A 248 9.41 -8.68 3.57
C ALA A 248 10.37 -7.85 2.69
N PRO A 249 11.66 -7.70 3.09
CA PRO A 249 12.64 -6.85 2.41
C PRO A 249 12.91 -7.27 0.96
N GLU A 250 12.66 -8.52 0.62
CA GLU A 250 12.85 -9.08 -0.72
C GLU A 250 12.02 -8.37 -1.81
N LEU A 251 10.96 -7.66 -1.42
CA LEU A 251 10.11 -6.93 -2.37
C LEU A 251 10.67 -5.57 -2.76
N LEU A 252 11.41 -4.92 -1.87
CA LEU A 252 12.14 -3.68 -2.19
C LEU A 252 13.25 -3.94 -3.22
N ALA A 253 13.91 -5.11 -3.16
CA ALA A 253 14.90 -5.51 -4.14
C ALA A 253 14.29 -5.71 -5.54
N ARG A 254 13.06 -6.27 -5.61
CA ARG A 254 12.33 -6.48 -6.88
C ARG A 254 11.85 -5.17 -7.52
N ALA A 255 11.65 -4.13 -6.75
CA ALA A 255 11.23 -2.82 -7.25
C ALA A 255 12.33 -2.14 -8.08
N GLY A 256 13.62 -2.35 -7.75
CA GLY A 256 14.78 -1.75 -8.44
C GLY A 256 15.22 -2.44 -9.73
N GLY A 257 14.61 -3.56 -10.13
CA GLY A 257 15.12 -4.44 -11.20
C GLY A 257 14.60 -4.18 -12.63
N ARG A 258 13.80 -3.14 -12.87
CA ARG A 258 13.41 -2.74 -14.24
C ARG A 258 13.95 -1.35 -14.55
N ARG A 259 15.11 -1.32 -15.18
CA ARG A 259 15.56 -0.18 -16.00
C ARG A 259 15.14 -0.41 -17.44
#